data_1d3fe91160e4fa66e3c47d61c2d47432
#
_entry.id   1d3fe91160e4fa66e3c47d61c2d47432
#
_cell.length_a   1.000
_cell.length_b   1.000
_cell.length_c   1.000
_cell.angle_alpha   90.00
_cell.angle_beta   90.00
_cell.angle_gamma   90.00
#
_symmetry.space_group_name_H-M   'P 1'
#
loop_
_entity.id
_entity.type
_entity.pdbx_description
1 polymer ?
#
loop_
_entity_poly.entity_id
_entity_poly.type
_entity_poly.pdbx_seq_one_letter_code
_entity_poly.pdbx_strand_id
1 'polypeptide(L)'
;MKRIVLFTWLTPTIDNICGPSALAYHTLKNRPDYYDLVIYTTNYNNISAETIRLISKEINAEIIIVRDDIYNYFHRRHTFAELRLKLRLDTSYGQSNYRLPKKYISQIRCYDPDIVIVFDEAFVKVARQLSNYNLIVWGYDCFPLHYSRLMRDSYCFSENNLYKQILYKYKVAIFRELQYEDIPCRIADVGIEDVNYYKIITGRNNVSFYPHPHYRVIDRNISFNKQKLKVIISGKFDVYTYSDMNKLVDVLKKHCNALKDKYIFTFLGKTWRNIVSELKLYGFDINNIDWVDEYAGELVKHDIQIFPISVGSGTKGKVLDALSMGLLCIGSNTAMENIYVRHGHSCFQYKDVNDIPAFLNYIYNNKGKAEIIAENGRNQVLTWHNPKRVSKLFLEDIDESTGLKYDGYKEYNKVVNALKSIL
;
A
#
# COMPACT_ATOMS: atom_id res chain seq x y z
N MET A 1 9.08 27.55 -14.64
CA MET A 1 8.63 26.15 -14.50
C MET A 1 9.59 25.45 -13.55
N LYS A 2 9.12 24.77 -12.51
CA LYS A 2 9.96 24.07 -11.54
C LYS A 2 10.35 22.71 -12.09
N ARG A 3 11.60 22.31 -11.92
CA ARG A 3 12.16 21.07 -12.47
C ARG A 3 12.27 19.99 -11.39
N ILE A 4 11.64 18.84 -11.62
CA ILE A 4 11.67 17.69 -10.74
C ILE A 4 12.44 16.55 -11.42
N VAL A 5 13.32 15.91 -10.67
CA VAL A 5 13.91 14.63 -11.04
C VAL A 5 13.38 13.56 -10.10
N LEU A 6 12.83 12.49 -10.67
CA LEU A 6 12.51 11.27 -9.93
C LEU A 6 13.53 10.19 -10.27
N PHE A 7 14.15 9.58 -9.27
CA PHE A 7 14.78 8.28 -9.39
C PHE A 7 13.88 7.20 -8.80
N THR A 8 13.63 6.14 -9.56
CA THR A 8 12.84 5.00 -9.10
C THR A 8 13.39 3.68 -9.61
N TRP A 9 13.22 2.59 -8.86
CA TRP A 9 13.58 1.25 -9.31
C TRP A 9 12.51 0.61 -10.20
N LEU A 10 11.24 0.97 -10.00
CA LEU A 10 10.11 0.54 -10.83
C LEU A 10 9.73 1.64 -11.81
N THR A 11 9.54 1.30 -13.07
CA THR A 11 8.88 2.22 -14.01
C THR A 11 7.45 2.48 -13.53
N PRO A 12 7.03 3.74 -13.38
CA PRO A 12 5.64 4.05 -13.00
C PRO A 12 4.65 3.43 -13.99
N THR A 13 3.61 2.79 -13.49
CA THR A 13 2.57 2.12 -14.29
C THR A 13 1.20 2.36 -13.69
N ILE A 14 0.15 2.34 -14.53
CA ILE A 14 -1.23 2.57 -14.08
C ILE A 14 -1.65 1.60 -12.98
N ASP A 15 -1.16 0.38 -13.03
CA ASP A 15 -1.36 -0.67 -12.04
C ASP A 15 -0.06 -1.04 -11.33
N ASN A 16 -0.16 -1.65 -10.14
CA ASN A 16 1.00 -2.15 -9.42
C ASN A 16 1.57 -3.40 -10.09
N ILE A 17 2.69 -3.24 -10.77
CA ILE A 17 3.45 -4.34 -11.38
C ILE A 17 4.75 -4.52 -10.60
N CYS A 18 4.92 -5.66 -9.97
CA CYS A 18 6.07 -6.03 -9.12
C CYS A 18 6.30 -5.10 -7.92
N GLY A 19 5.28 -4.34 -7.49
CA GLY A 19 5.40 -3.43 -6.35
C GLY A 19 4.62 -2.11 -6.54
N PRO A 20 4.92 -1.04 -5.79
CA PRO A 20 4.11 0.17 -5.71
C PRO A 20 4.28 1.14 -6.90
N SER A 21 4.36 0.64 -8.12
CA SER A 21 4.55 1.44 -9.33
C SER A 21 3.38 2.41 -9.62
N ALA A 22 2.17 2.03 -9.22
CA ALA A 22 0.98 2.87 -9.40
C ALA A 22 0.97 4.11 -8.50
N LEU A 23 1.56 4.04 -7.30
CA LEU A 23 1.69 5.19 -6.41
C LEU A 23 2.42 6.35 -7.11
N ALA A 24 3.59 6.07 -7.68
CA ALA A 24 4.36 7.05 -8.42
C ALA A 24 3.62 7.55 -9.68
N TYR A 25 3.02 6.62 -10.45
CA TYR A 25 2.27 6.98 -11.66
C TYR A 25 1.14 7.96 -11.36
N HIS A 26 0.24 7.64 -10.42
CA HIS A 26 -0.95 8.45 -10.17
C HIS A 26 -0.64 9.77 -9.49
N THR A 27 0.42 9.84 -8.68
CA THR A 27 0.90 11.10 -8.13
C THR A 27 1.47 11.99 -9.23
N LEU A 28 2.35 11.48 -10.07
CA LEU A 28 3.08 12.29 -11.04
C LEU A 28 2.24 12.66 -12.27
N LYS A 29 1.33 11.80 -12.72
CA LYS A 29 0.38 12.12 -13.81
C LYS A 29 -0.54 13.28 -13.45
N ASN A 30 -0.87 13.43 -12.18
CA ASN A 30 -1.79 14.46 -11.69
C ASN A 30 -1.08 15.68 -11.12
N ARG A 31 0.24 15.83 -11.37
CA ARG A 31 1.00 16.98 -10.90
C ARG A 31 0.50 18.29 -11.54
N PRO A 32 0.62 19.41 -10.83
CA PRO A 32 0.39 20.72 -11.43
C PRO A 32 1.30 20.99 -12.65
N ASP A 33 0.77 21.65 -13.67
CA ASP A 33 1.43 21.86 -14.97
C ASP A 33 2.71 22.72 -14.90
N TYR A 34 2.92 23.43 -13.81
CA TYR A 34 4.12 24.23 -13.60
C TYR A 34 5.34 23.44 -13.11
N TYR A 35 5.18 22.12 -12.90
CA TYR A 35 6.28 21.20 -12.63
C TYR A 35 6.68 20.43 -13.88
N ASP A 36 7.90 20.61 -14.34
CA ASP A 36 8.54 19.78 -15.35
C ASP A 36 9.19 18.55 -14.69
N LEU A 37 9.18 17.41 -15.35
CA LEU A 37 9.56 16.12 -14.74
C LEU A 37 10.42 15.28 -15.67
N VAL A 38 11.56 14.82 -15.14
CA VAL A 38 12.37 13.74 -15.74
C VAL A 38 12.43 12.54 -14.77
N ILE A 39 12.20 11.34 -15.29
CA ILE A 39 12.18 10.10 -14.52
C ILE A 39 13.38 9.23 -14.92
N TYR A 40 14.24 8.92 -13.97
CA TYR A 40 15.29 7.92 -14.10
C TYR A 40 14.81 6.62 -13.44
N THR A 41 14.65 5.55 -14.24
CA THR A 41 14.18 4.26 -13.72
C THR A 41 15.16 3.13 -14.02
N THR A 42 15.27 2.17 -13.10
CA THR A 42 16.00 0.93 -13.36
C THR A 42 15.14 -0.10 -14.09
N ASN A 43 13.85 0.19 -14.30
CA ASN A 43 12.88 -0.68 -14.96
C ASN A 43 12.86 -2.12 -14.42
N TYR A 44 12.95 -2.28 -13.08
CA TYR A 44 12.96 -3.59 -12.44
C TYR A 44 11.68 -4.41 -12.71
N ASN A 45 10.55 -3.75 -12.92
CA ASN A 45 9.28 -4.36 -13.33
C ASN A 45 9.21 -4.73 -14.81
N ASN A 46 10.31 -4.61 -15.55
CA ASN A 46 10.50 -5.07 -16.93
C ASN A 46 9.42 -4.61 -17.90
N ILE A 47 9.09 -3.32 -17.85
CA ILE A 47 8.10 -2.71 -18.75
C ILE A 47 8.70 -2.55 -20.15
N SER A 48 7.93 -2.89 -21.19
CA SER A 48 8.39 -2.81 -22.57
C SER A 48 8.69 -1.35 -23.01
N ALA A 49 9.60 -1.18 -23.94
CA ALA A 49 9.95 0.15 -24.46
C ALA A 49 8.73 0.86 -25.09
N GLU A 50 7.82 0.12 -25.72
CA GLU A 50 6.58 0.65 -26.28
C GLU A 50 5.67 1.18 -25.16
N THR A 51 5.44 0.40 -24.13
CA THR A 51 4.64 0.81 -22.96
C THR A 51 5.27 2.00 -22.24
N ILE A 52 6.60 2.05 -22.09
CA ILE A 52 7.31 3.20 -21.51
C ILE A 52 7.05 4.48 -22.32
N ARG A 53 7.05 4.40 -23.66
CA ARG A 53 6.72 5.56 -24.51
C ARG A 53 5.28 6.05 -24.31
N LEU A 54 4.33 5.14 -24.13
CA LEU A 54 2.94 5.49 -23.82
C LEU A 54 2.85 6.17 -22.45
N ILE A 55 3.44 5.58 -21.42
CA ILE A 55 3.50 6.14 -20.06
C ILE A 55 4.16 7.53 -20.07
N SER A 56 5.27 7.69 -20.79
CA SER A 56 5.98 8.98 -20.93
C SER A 56 5.04 10.08 -21.46
N LYS A 57 4.22 9.75 -22.47
CA LYS A 57 3.20 10.69 -23.00
C LYS A 57 2.09 10.96 -21.99
N GLU A 58 1.59 9.93 -21.31
CA GLU A 58 0.49 10.05 -20.34
C GLU A 58 0.88 10.85 -19.10
N ILE A 59 2.11 10.66 -18.62
CA ILE A 59 2.65 11.42 -17.48
C ILE A 59 3.18 12.79 -17.95
N ASN A 60 3.37 13.01 -19.24
CA ASN A 60 4.06 14.16 -19.79
C ASN A 60 5.45 14.36 -19.17
N ALA A 61 6.29 13.32 -19.23
CA ALA A 61 7.64 13.31 -18.65
C ALA A 61 8.60 12.49 -19.50
N GLU A 62 9.86 12.89 -19.58
CA GLU A 62 10.90 12.04 -20.13
C GLU A 62 11.20 10.90 -19.17
N ILE A 63 11.25 9.65 -19.69
CA ILE A 63 11.59 8.44 -18.90
C ILE A 63 12.90 7.86 -19.44
N ILE A 64 13.92 7.87 -18.61
CA ILE A 64 15.27 7.39 -18.93
C ILE A 64 15.52 6.09 -18.20
N ILE A 65 15.78 5.01 -18.95
CA ILE A 65 16.19 3.72 -18.38
C ILE A 65 17.67 3.80 -18.00
N VAL A 66 17.96 3.65 -16.73
CA VAL A 66 19.34 3.79 -16.21
C VAL A 66 20.17 2.54 -16.48
N ARG A 67 19.50 1.36 -16.58
CA ARG A 67 20.17 0.07 -16.78
C ARG A 67 19.18 -0.99 -17.28
N ASP A 68 19.52 -1.63 -18.38
CA ASP A 68 18.66 -2.63 -19.02
C ASP A 68 18.76 -4.04 -18.36
N ASP A 69 19.85 -4.31 -17.63
CA ASP A 69 20.12 -5.64 -17.03
C ASP A 69 19.92 -5.69 -15.52
N ILE A 70 19.18 -4.72 -14.95
CA ILE A 70 19.07 -4.51 -13.51
C ILE A 70 18.44 -5.72 -12.81
N TYR A 71 17.49 -6.41 -13.47
CA TYR A 71 16.87 -7.62 -12.93
C TYR A 71 17.91 -8.69 -12.64
N ASN A 72 18.80 -8.99 -13.62
CA ASN A 72 19.87 -9.94 -13.47
C ASN A 72 20.92 -9.46 -12.45
N TYR A 73 21.18 -8.16 -12.41
CA TYR A 73 22.09 -7.55 -11.44
C TYR A 73 21.61 -7.71 -10.01
N PHE A 74 20.34 -7.41 -9.72
CA PHE A 74 19.79 -7.58 -8.39
C PHE A 74 19.55 -9.06 -8.07
N HIS A 75 19.09 -9.86 -9.01
CA HIS A 75 18.86 -11.29 -8.79
C HIS A 75 20.17 -12.02 -8.44
N ARG A 76 21.25 -11.82 -9.20
CA ARG A 76 22.57 -12.38 -8.88
C ARG A 76 23.10 -11.87 -7.55
N ARG A 77 22.94 -10.60 -7.24
CA ARG A 77 23.34 -10.02 -5.95
C ARG A 77 22.40 -10.40 -4.81
N HIS A 78 21.11 -10.60 -5.06
CA HIS A 78 20.15 -11.05 -4.07
C HIS A 78 20.49 -12.47 -3.59
N THR A 79 20.79 -13.39 -4.51
CA THR A 79 21.22 -14.75 -4.14
C THR A 79 22.51 -14.74 -3.32
N PHE A 80 23.46 -13.89 -3.70
CA PHE A 80 24.71 -13.73 -2.97
C PHE A 80 24.52 -12.93 -1.67
N ALA A 81 23.66 -11.91 -1.66
CA ALA A 81 23.29 -11.15 -0.48
C ALA A 81 22.49 -12.00 0.52
N GLU A 82 21.54 -12.82 0.07
CA GLU A 82 20.85 -13.78 0.95
C GLU A 82 21.81 -14.80 1.58
N LEU A 83 22.80 -15.28 0.82
CA LEU A 83 23.83 -16.16 1.37
C LEU A 83 24.68 -15.42 2.42
N ARG A 84 25.13 -14.19 2.12
CA ARG A 84 25.88 -13.35 3.05
C ARG A 84 25.02 -12.94 4.27
N LEU A 85 23.75 -12.67 4.06
CA LEU A 85 22.78 -12.43 5.12
C LEU A 85 22.61 -13.66 5.99
N LYS A 86 22.48 -14.86 5.41
CA LYS A 86 22.42 -16.14 6.16
C LYS A 86 23.72 -16.40 6.93
N LEU A 87 24.86 -16.01 6.39
CA LEU A 87 26.19 -16.11 7.03
C LEU A 87 26.47 -14.94 7.98
N ARG A 88 25.53 -13.98 8.17
CA ARG A 88 25.69 -12.76 8.98
C ARG A 88 26.86 -11.88 8.58
N LEU A 89 27.28 -11.94 7.31
CA LEU A 89 28.43 -11.21 6.77
C LEU A 89 28.06 -9.86 6.15
N ASP A 90 26.77 -9.59 5.95
CA ASP A 90 26.29 -8.34 5.37
C ASP A 90 24.99 -7.86 6.05
N THR A 91 24.85 -6.54 6.18
CA THR A 91 23.70 -5.87 6.81
C THR A 91 22.90 -5.01 5.82
N SER A 92 23.22 -5.09 4.51
CA SER A 92 22.57 -4.25 3.50
C SER A 92 21.95 -5.07 2.37
N TYR A 93 20.73 -4.68 1.98
CA TYR A 93 20.11 -5.18 0.76
C TYR A 93 20.87 -4.69 -0.49
N GLY A 94 20.74 -5.41 -1.61
CA GLY A 94 21.38 -5.05 -2.87
C GLY A 94 21.05 -3.62 -3.35
N GLN A 95 19.81 -3.18 -3.14
CA GLN A 95 19.34 -1.82 -3.47
C GLN A 95 20.09 -0.74 -2.68
N SER A 96 20.38 -0.95 -1.40
CA SER A 96 21.09 0.04 -0.55
C SER A 96 22.51 0.30 -1.04
N ASN A 97 23.09 -0.62 -1.79
CA ASN A 97 24.44 -0.51 -2.35
C ASN A 97 24.45 -0.01 -3.80
N TYR A 98 23.30 0.13 -4.44
CA TYR A 98 23.21 0.64 -5.81
C TYR A 98 23.64 2.11 -5.86
N ARG A 99 24.37 2.47 -6.92
CA ARG A 99 24.80 3.84 -7.20
C ARG A 99 24.44 4.19 -8.64
N LEU A 100 23.95 5.41 -8.83
CA LEU A 100 23.76 5.96 -10.17
C LEU A 100 25.12 6.09 -10.87
N PRO A 101 25.24 5.62 -12.13
CA PRO A 101 26.42 5.86 -12.95
C PRO A 101 26.71 7.35 -13.12
N LYS A 102 28.00 7.70 -13.19
CA LYS A 102 28.45 9.12 -13.29
C LYS A 102 27.78 9.90 -14.43
N LYS A 103 27.52 9.25 -15.59
CA LYS A 103 26.85 9.89 -16.72
C LYS A 103 25.48 10.45 -16.37
N TYR A 104 24.67 9.71 -15.58
CA TYR A 104 23.33 10.15 -15.17
C TYR A 104 23.40 11.23 -14.09
N ILE A 105 24.37 11.15 -13.17
CA ILE A 105 24.63 12.25 -12.22
C ILE A 105 24.98 13.54 -12.98
N SER A 106 25.79 13.44 -14.05
CA SER A 106 26.12 14.61 -14.91
C SER A 106 24.88 15.14 -15.65
N GLN A 107 24.00 14.26 -16.17
CA GLN A 107 22.74 14.68 -16.80
C GLN A 107 21.81 15.37 -15.81
N ILE A 108 21.63 14.82 -14.60
CA ILE A 108 20.84 15.45 -13.53
C ILE A 108 21.40 16.83 -13.18
N ARG A 109 22.72 16.97 -13.10
CA ARG A 109 23.38 18.26 -12.87
C ARG A 109 23.14 19.25 -13.97
N CYS A 110 23.19 18.83 -15.24
CA CYS A 110 22.91 19.69 -16.39
C CYS A 110 21.43 20.10 -16.46
N TYR A 111 20.53 19.22 -16.05
CA TYR A 111 19.10 19.54 -15.94
C TYR A 111 18.81 20.54 -14.83
N ASP A 112 19.65 20.57 -13.79
CA ASP A 112 19.62 21.51 -12.66
C ASP A 112 18.23 21.53 -11.97
N PRO A 113 17.82 20.41 -11.33
CA PRO A 113 16.50 20.27 -10.73
C PRO A 113 16.32 21.12 -9.47
N ASP A 114 15.13 21.69 -9.29
CA ASP A 114 14.73 22.34 -8.04
C ASP A 114 14.42 21.30 -6.94
N ILE A 115 13.92 20.12 -7.33
CA ILE A 115 13.53 19.04 -6.42
C ILE A 115 14.03 17.71 -6.97
N VAL A 116 14.59 16.89 -6.09
CA VAL A 116 14.98 15.51 -6.41
C VAL A 116 14.22 14.55 -5.51
N ILE A 117 13.55 13.58 -6.11
CA ILE A 117 12.80 12.53 -5.40
C ILE A 117 13.50 11.20 -5.65
N VAL A 118 13.84 10.49 -4.57
CA VAL A 118 14.26 9.09 -4.62
C VAL A 118 13.11 8.23 -4.12
N PHE A 119 12.49 7.46 -5.02
CA PHE A 119 11.35 6.60 -4.70
C PHE A 119 11.85 5.23 -4.29
N ASP A 120 11.57 4.89 -3.05
CA ASP A 120 12.00 3.80 -2.20
C ASP A 120 13.25 4.15 -1.36
N GLU A 121 13.05 4.11 -0.05
CA GLU A 121 14.08 4.33 0.97
C GLU A 121 15.18 3.24 0.96
N ALA A 122 15.01 2.17 0.20
CA ALA A 122 16.07 1.19 0.01
C ALA A 122 17.31 1.76 -0.70
N PHE A 123 17.18 2.86 -1.46
CA PHE A 123 18.26 3.41 -2.29
C PHE A 123 19.15 4.45 -1.58
N VAL A 124 19.63 4.12 -0.38
CA VAL A 124 20.44 5.00 0.48
C VAL A 124 21.63 5.64 -0.26
N LYS A 125 22.38 4.86 -1.07
CA LYS A 125 23.55 5.40 -1.78
C LYS A 125 23.20 6.31 -2.94
N VAL A 126 22.04 6.13 -3.57
CA VAL A 126 21.54 7.06 -4.58
C VAL A 126 21.13 8.36 -3.89
N ALA A 127 20.38 8.28 -2.78
CA ALA A 127 20.03 9.44 -1.98
C ALA A 127 21.26 10.24 -1.55
N ARG A 128 22.31 9.55 -1.09
CA ARG A 128 23.58 10.18 -0.73
C ARG A 128 24.30 10.86 -1.91
N GLN A 129 24.21 10.30 -3.12
CA GLN A 129 24.78 10.93 -4.33
C GLN A 129 24.04 12.20 -4.75
N LEU A 130 22.77 12.34 -4.34
CA LEU A 130 21.87 13.44 -4.72
C LEU A 130 21.58 14.38 -3.53
N SER A 131 22.31 14.26 -2.43
CA SER A 131 22.06 14.99 -1.19
C SER A 131 22.33 16.51 -1.25
N ASN A 132 22.93 17.00 -2.33
CA ASN A 132 23.17 18.43 -2.56
C ASN A 132 21.95 19.19 -3.12
N TYR A 133 20.87 18.47 -3.43
CA TYR A 133 19.61 19.02 -3.91
C TYR A 133 18.57 19.09 -2.78
N ASN A 134 17.44 19.76 -3.03
CA ASN A 134 16.24 19.57 -2.20
C ASN A 134 15.75 18.12 -2.39
N LEU A 135 16.25 17.24 -1.52
CA LEU A 135 16.10 15.79 -1.65
C LEU A 135 14.94 15.29 -0.81
N ILE A 136 14.04 14.58 -1.50
CA ILE A 136 12.94 13.86 -0.87
C ILE A 136 13.15 12.35 -1.08
N VAL A 137 13.14 11.59 0.00
CA VAL A 137 13.07 10.14 -0.04
C VAL A 137 11.61 9.75 0.16
N TRP A 138 11.03 9.10 -0.84
CA TRP A 138 9.61 8.77 -0.85
C TRP A 138 9.41 7.27 -0.65
N GLY A 139 8.92 6.89 0.53
CA GLY A 139 8.60 5.53 0.92
C GLY A 139 7.12 5.19 0.70
N TYR A 140 6.83 3.91 0.73
CA TYR A 140 5.48 3.36 0.67
C TYR A 140 5.19 2.37 1.80
N ASP A 141 6.23 1.92 2.51
CA ASP A 141 6.17 0.98 3.62
C ASP A 141 7.37 1.17 4.56
N CYS A 142 7.14 1.37 5.85
CA CYS A 142 8.20 1.30 6.84
C CYS A 142 8.54 -0.16 7.14
N PHE A 143 9.57 -0.71 6.51
CA PHE A 143 9.97 -2.11 6.71
C PHE A 143 10.30 -2.47 8.18
N PRO A 144 10.95 -1.61 8.98
CA PRO A 144 11.09 -1.88 10.41
C PRO A 144 9.75 -2.08 11.11
N LEU A 145 8.76 -1.22 10.87
CA LEU A 145 7.41 -1.38 11.42
C LEU A 145 6.77 -2.68 10.95
N HIS A 146 6.87 -2.97 9.66
CA HIS A 146 6.36 -4.20 9.06
C HIS A 146 6.90 -5.46 9.77
N TYR A 147 8.22 -5.57 9.92
CA TYR A 147 8.84 -6.70 10.60
C TYR A 147 8.56 -6.72 12.10
N SER A 148 8.45 -5.56 12.75
CA SER A 148 8.05 -5.46 14.16
C SER A 148 6.65 -6.04 14.39
N ARG A 149 5.70 -5.75 13.50
CA ARG A 149 4.35 -6.29 13.55
C ARG A 149 4.32 -7.79 13.27
N LEU A 150 5.08 -8.27 12.29
CA LEU A 150 5.22 -9.71 12.02
C LEU A 150 5.76 -10.48 13.22
N MET A 151 6.74 -9.95 13.95
CA MET A 151 7.27 -10.60 15.15
C MET A 151 6.25 -10.70 16.29
N ARG A 152 5.26 -9.82 16.31
CA ARG A 152 4.17 -9.85 17.32
C ARG A 152 2.98 -10.70 16.90
N ASP A 153 2.92 -11.11 15.64
CA ASP A 153 1.86 -11.97 15.13
C ASP A 153 2.00 -13.38 15.73
N SER A 154 0.87 -13.94 16.19
CA SER A 154 0.85 -15.22 16.92
C SER A 154 1.41 -16.39 16.10
N TYR A 155 1.16 -16.39 14.77
CA TYR A 155 1.68 -17.41 13.88
C TYR A 155 3.21 -17.33 13.76
N CYS A 156 3.75 -16.15 13.49
CA CYS A 156 5.19 -15.96 13.37
C CYS A 156 5.92 -16.22 14.69
N PHE A 157 5.30 -15.87 15.81
CA PHE A 157 5.90 -16.08 17.13
C PHE A 157 5.96 -17.57 17.51
N SER A 158 4.97 -18.37 17.10
CA SER A 158 4.95 -19.83 17.36
C SER A 158 5.99 -20.60 16.54
N GLU A 159 6.41 -20.06 15.36
CA GLU A 159 7.34 -20.69 14.43
C GLU A 159 8.77 -20.17 14.64
N ASN A 160 9.56 -20.80 15.50
CA ASN A 160 10.88 -20.35 15.96
C ASN A 160 11.84 -19.97 14.80
N ASN A 161 11.88 -20.76 13.72
CA ASN A 161 12.75 -20.48 12.57
C ASN A 161 12.28 -19.24 11.80
N LEU A 162 10.97 -19.08 11.62
CA LEU A 162 10.37 -17.92 10.96
C LEU A 162 10.62 -16.66 11.79
N TYR A 163 10.39 -16.73 13.11
CA TYR A 163 10.68 -15.62 14.03
C TYR A 163 12.13 -15.14 13.94
N LYS A 164 13.11 -16.06 13.97
CA LYS A 164 14.53 -15.72 13.85
C LYS A 164 14.86 -15.04 12.52
N GLN A 165 14.26 -15.49 11.42
CA GLN A 165 14.43 -14.87 10.10
C GLN A 165 13.85 -13.46 10.07
N ILE A 166 12.65 -13.25 10.62
CA ILE A 166 12.00 -11.94 10.67
C ILE A 166 12.78 -10.99 11.59
N LEU A 167 13.22 -11.44 12.76
CA LEU A 167 14.08 -10.66 13.66
C LEU A 167 15.36 -10.17 12.96
N TYR A 168 15.96 -11.04 12.15
CA TYR A 168 17.14 -10.65 11.39
C TYR A 168 16.81 -9.58 10.34
N LYS A 169 15.73 -9.76 9.57
CA LYS A 169 15.25 -8.76 8.60
C LYS A 169 14.91 -7.42 9.27
N TYR A 170 14.31 -7.46 10.45
CA TYR A 170 14.03 -6.29 11.27
C TYR A 170 15.31 -5.50 11.59
N LYS A 171 16.35 -6.18 12.10
CA LYS A 171 17.65 -5.55 12.40
C LYS A 171 18.29 -4.93 11.16
N VAL A 172 18.23 -5.62 10.02
CA VAL A 172 18.76 -5.11 8.75
C VAL A 172 17.99 -3.87 8.28
N ALA A 173 16.66 -3.89 8.43
CA ALA A 173 15.82 -2.74 8.07
C ALA A 173 16.12 -1.52 8.96
N ILE A 174 16.21 -1.69 10.28
CA ILE A 174 16.63 -0.62 11.20
C ILE A 174 17.98 -0.03 10.80
N PHE A 175 18.98 -0.89 10.57
CA PHE A 175 20.31 -0.43 10.18
C PHE A 175 20.29 0.36 8.87
N ARG A 176 19.45 -0.03 7.93
CA ARG A 176 19.25 0.70 6.68
C ARG A 176 18.70 2.11 6.93
N GLU A 177 17.66 2.23 7.75
CA GLU A 177 17.03 3.53 8.03
C GLU A 177 17.99 4.47 8.78
N LEU A 178 18.81 3.94 9.68
CA LEU A 178 19.83 4.73 10.39
C LEU A 178 20.90 5.31 9.45
N GLN A 179 21.12 4.73 8.26
CA GLN A 179 22.06 5.27 7.28
C GLN A 179 21.61 6.62 6.68
N TYR A 180 20.35 7.02 6.91
CA TYR A 180 19.87 8.34 6.51
C TYR A 180 20.20 9.44 7.51
N GLU A 181 20.77 9.13 8.67
CA GLU A 181 21.05 10.09 9.75
C GLU A 181 21.89 11.29 9.27
N ASP A 182 22.90 11.03 8.44
CA ASP A 182 23.82 12.03 7.88
C ASP A 182 23.48 12.48 6.45
N ILE A 183 22.29 12.11 5.93
CA ILE A 183 21.81 12.57 4.61
C ILE A 183 20.79 13.69 4.81
N PRO A 184 21.08 14.91 4.31
CA PRO A 184 20.12 16.01 4.36
C PRO A 184 18.98 15.74 3.37
N CYS A 185 17.88 15.16 3.85
CA CYS A 185 16.69 14.85 3.08
C CYS A 185 15.43 14.94 3.92
N ARG A 186 14.28 15.15 3.30
CA ARG A 186 12.97 14.87 3.90
C ARG A 186 12.56 13.44 3.55
N ILE A 187 11.85 12.77 4.45
CA ILE A 187 11.23 11.47 4.17
C ILE A 187 9.73 11.68 4.07
N ALA A 188 9.14 11.19 2.98
CA ALA A 188 7.70 11.18 2.73
C ALA A 188 7.20 9.74 2.73
N ASP A 189 6.10 9.47 3.40
CA ASP A 189 5.51 8.13 3.46
C ASP A 189 3.98 8.19 3.34
N VAL A 190 3.35 7.07 2.97
CA VAL A 190 1.90 6.93 2.83
C VAL A 190 1.24 6.30 4.05
N GLY A 191 1.96 6.14 5.15
CA GLY A 191 1.49 5.56 6.39
C GLY A 191 1.75 6.47 7.60
N ILE A 192 0.73 6.73 8.43
CA ILE A 192 0.85 7.52 9.66
C ILE A 192 1.72 6.78 10.68
N GLU A 193 1.43 5.49 10.89
CA GLU A 193 2.19 4.66 11.81
C GLU A 193 3.61 4.42 11.31
N ASP A 194 3.80 4.38 9.99
CA ASP A 194 5.10 4.31 9.33
C ASP A 194 5.94 5.55 9.68
N VAL A 195 5.37 6.74 9.49
CA VAL A 195 6.00 8.02 9.86
C VAL A 195 6.33 8.07 11.35
N ASN A 196 5.41 7.67 12.22
CA ASN A 196 5.64 7.65 13.67
C ASN A 196 6.77 6.69 14.03
N TYR A 197 6.81 5.53 13.40
CA TYR A 197 7.85 4.53 13.65
C TYR A 197 9.22 5.00 13.15
N TYR A 198 9.29 5.64 11.98
CA TYR A 198 10.51 6.29 11.49
C TYR A 198 11.04 7.32 12.48
N LYS A 199 10.17 8.19 13.00
CA LYS A 199 10.56 9.20 14.01
C LYS A 199 11.14 8.56 15.27
N ILE A 200 10.55 7.45 15.71
CA ILE A 200 11.01 6.72 16.90
C ILE A 200 12.39 6.10 16.69
N ILE A 201 12.61 5.38 15.58
CA ILE A 201 13.86 4.65 15.36
C ILE A 201 15.03 5.51 14.92
N THR A 202 14.74 6.64 14.24
CA THR A 202 15.78 7.51 13.67
C THR A 202 15.97 8.81 14.43
N GLY A 203 15.05 9.19 15.33
CA GLY A 203 15.04 10.50 16.00
C GLY A 203 14.74 11.68 15.05
N ARG A 204 14.41 11.44 13.79
CA ARG A 204 14.19 12.47 12.76
C ARG A 204 12.81 13.09 12.89
N ASN A 205 12.72 14.41 12.73
CA ASN A 205 11.46 15.16 12.71
C ASN A 205 10.97 15.49 11.30
N ASN A 206 11.84 15.37 10.27
CA ASN A 206 11.56 15.69 8.87
C ASN A 206 10.98 14.49 8.11
N VAL A 207 10.05 13.76 8.73
CA VAL A 207 9.29 12.65 8.17
C VAL A 207 7.82 13.05 8.14
N SER A 208 7.19 13.01 6.96
CA SER A 208 5.83 13.49 6.73
C SER A 208 4.94 12.41 6.12
N PHE A 209 3.69 12.40 6.54
CA PHE A 209 2.64 11.55 5.97
C PHE A 209 1.91 12.27 4.85
N TYR A 210 1.72 11.58 3.73
CA TYR A 210 0.84 12.00 2.63
C TYR A 210 -0.15 10.88 2.30
N PRO A 211 -1.44 11.18 2.05
CA PRO A 211 -2.40 10.15 1.68
C PRO A 211 -1.98 9.40 0.41
N HIS A 212 -2.21 8.10 0.37
CA HIS A 212 -2.01 7.31 -0.85
C HIS A 212 -3.07 7.73 -1.89
N PRO A 213 -2.71 8.14 -3.13
CA PRO A 213 -3.69 8.46 -4.16
C PRO A 213 -4.46 7.21 -4.57
N HIS A 214 -5.77 7.34 -4.68
CA HIS A 214 -6.60 6.29 -5.24
C HIS A 214 -6.91 6.58 -6.72
N TYR A 215 -6.87 5.58 -7.56
CA TYR A 215 -6.87 5.73 -9.02
C TYR A 215 -7.95 4.91 -9.77
N ARG A 216 -8.61 3.97 -9.11
CA ARG A 216 -9.64 3.15 -9.75
C ARG A 216 -11.02 3.51 -9.24
N VAL A 217 -11.91 3.81 -10.17
CA VAL A 217 -13.32 4.06 -9.87
C VAL A 217 -14.15 3.44 -10.98
N ILE A 218 -15.06 2.54 -10.62
CA ILE A 218 -16.15 2.11 -11.49
C ILE A 218 -17.45 2.58 -10.85
N ASP A 219 -18.20 3.36 -11.57
CA ASP A 219 -19.49 3.81 -11.08
C ASP A 219 -20.49 2.66 -11.08
N ARG A 220 -21.17 2.47 -9.94
CA ARG A 220 -22.21 1.46 -9.77
C ARG A 220 -23.27 1.95 -8.81
N ASN A 221 -24.48 1.42 -8.96
CA ASN A 221 -25.50 1.57 -7.94
C ASN A 221 -25.20 0.65 -6.75
N ILE A 222 -25.07 1.25 -5.55
CA ILE A 222 -24.89 0.51 -4.30
C ILE A 222 -26.26 0.09 -3.79
N SER A 223 -26.53 -1.22 -3.75
CA SER A 223 -27.78 -1.75 -3.22
C SER A 223 -27.54 -3.08 -2.49
N PHE A 224 -28.03 -3.13 -1.27
CA PHE A 224 -28.05 -4.33 -0.44
C PHE A 224 -29.43 -5.01 -0.41
N ASN A 225 -30.41 -4.52 -1.19
CA ASN A 225 -31.73 -5.10 -1.27
C ASN A 225 -31.75 -6.39 -2.13
N LYS A 226 -31.08 -7.44 -1.62
CA LYS A 226 -30.89 -8.75 -2.23
C LYS A 226 -31.23 -9.85 -1.23
N GLN A 227 -31.64 -11.02 -1.73
CA GLN A 227 -31.90 -12.19 -0.89
C GLN A 227 -30.59 -12.72 -0.26
N LYS A 228 -29.53 -12.84 -1.03
CA LYS A 228 -28.18 -13.15 -0.56
C LYS A 228 -27.22 -12.02 -0.92
N LEU A 229 -26.38 -11.62 0.02
CA LEU A 229 -25.32 -10.64 -0.21
C LEU A 229 -24.01 -11.35 -0.58
N LYS A 230 -23.25 -10.76 -1.48
CA LYS A 230 -21.99 -11.33 -1.96
C LYS A 230 -20.82 -10.72 -1.19
N VAL A 231 -20.04 -11.58 -0.56
CA VAL A 231 -18.85 -11.23 0.20
C VAL A 231 -17.60 -11.68 -0.54
N ILE A 232 -16.63 -10.82 -0.72
CA ILE A 232 -15.34 -11.19 -1.30
C ILE A 232 -14.21 -11.09 -0.25
N ILE A 233 -13.30 -12.06 -0.30
CA ILE A 233 -12.00 -12.05 0.40
C ILE A 233 -10.95 -12.21 -0.68
N SER A 234 -10.12 -11.18 -0.90
CA SER A 234 -9.19 -11.15 -2.03
C SER A 234 -7.74 -11.06 -1.59
N GLY A 235 -6.87 -11.72 -2.35
CA GLY A 235 -5.44 -11.74 -2.15
C GLY A 235 -4.89 -13.14 -1.99
N LYS A 236 -3.62 -13.24 -1.63
CA LYS A 236 -2.98 -14.51 -1.32
C LYS A 236 -3.21 -14.87 0.15
N PHE A 237 -3.50 -16.12 0.44
CA PHE A 237 -3.44 -16.63 1.80
C PHE A 237 -1.97 -16.86 2.18
N ASP A 238 -1.42 -15.97 2.98
CA ASP A 238 0.00 -15.93 3.36
C ASP A 238 0.19 -15.35 4.77
N VAL A 239 1.44 -15.14 5.14
CA VAL A 239 1.83 -14.66 6.48
C VAL A 239 1.12 -13.37 6.93
N TYR A 240 0.63 -12.54 6.02
CA TYR A 240 -0.09 -11.30 6.34
C TYR A 240 -1.54 -11.55 6.80
N THR A 241 -2.10 -12.67 6.40
CA THR A 241 -3.50 -13.02 6.61
C THR A 241 -3.70 -14.25 7.48
N TYR A 242 -2.67 -15.06 7.74
CA TYR A 242 -2.79 -16.35 8.42
C TYR A 242 -3.52 -16.27 9.76
N SER A 243 -3.09 -15.36 10.64
CA SER A 243 -3.63 -15.32 12.01
C SER A 243 -5.13 -15.00 12.02
N ASP A 244 -5.54 -13.93 11.33
CA ASP A 244 -6.94 -13.51 11.31
C ASP A 244 -7.80 -14.45 10.45
N MET A 245 -7.25 -14.94 9.33
CA MET A 245 -8.03 -15.82 8.46
C MET A 245 -8.34 -17.16 9.08
N ASN A 246 -7.38 -17.80 9.75
CA ASN A 246 -7.63 -19.07 10.45
C ASN A 246 -8.70 -18.90 11.54
N LYS A 247 -8.62 -17.83 12.34
CA LYS A 247 -9.67 -17.50 13.31
C LYS A 247 -11.01 -17.25 12.62
N LEU A 248 -11.02 -16.53 11.49
CA LEU A 248 -12.25 -16.25 10.73
C LEU A 248 -12.92 -17.53 10.24
N VAL A 249 -12.14 -18.51 9.75
CA VAL A 249 -12.68 -19.81 9.35
C VAL A 249 -13.41 -20.49 10.51
N ASP A 250 -12.80 -20.54 11.69
CA ASP A 250 -13.42 -21.12 12.88
C ASP A 250 -14.69 -20.37 13.33
N VAL A 251 -14.64 -19.04 13.27
CA VAL A 251 -15.79 -18.19 13.59
C VAL A 251 -16.93 -18.38 12.59
N LEU A 252 -16.64 -18.47 11.29
CA LEU A 252 -17.65 -18.75 10.26
C LEU A 252 -18.29 -20.12 10.47
N LYS A 253 -17.49 -21.17 10.75
CA LYS A 253 -18.01 -22.53 11.06
C LYS A 253 -18.98 -22.50 12.25
N LYS A 254 -18.59 -21.82 13.33
CA LYS A 254 -19.43 -21.67 14.54
C LYS A 254 -20.76 -20.99 14.26
N HIS A 255 -20.78 -20.01 13.34
CA HIS A 255 -21.96 -19.22 13.00
C HIS A 255 -22.62 -19.61 11.66
N CYS A 256 -22.31 -20.80 11.11
CA CYS A 256 -22.75 -21.22 9.77
C CYS A 256 -24.28 -21.16 9.61
N ASN A 257 -25.06 -21.64 10.58
CA ASN A 257 -26.51 -21.63 10.50
C ASN A 257 -27.14 -20.23 10.42
N ALA A 258 -26.47 -19.22 10.97
CA ALA A 258 -26.94 -17.84 10.92
C ALA A 258 -26.54 -17.11 9.63
N LEU A 259 -25.53 -17.61 8.89
CA LEU A 259 -24.88 -16.90 7.79
C LEU A 259 -25.04 -17.56 6.41
N LYS A 260 -25.05 -18.90 6.31
CA LYS A 260 -24.99 -19.65 5.05
C LYS A 260 -26.11 -19.33 4.06
N ASP A 261 -27.31 -19.04 4.56
CA ASP A 261 -28.47 -18.73 3.71
C ASP A 261 -28.56 -17.24 3.32
N LYS A 262 -27.74 -16.39 3.95
CA LYS A 262 -27.73 -14.94 3.77
C LYS A 262 -26.59 -14.46 2.88
N TYR A 263 -25.51 -15.25 2.75
CA TYR A 263 -24.27 -14.83 2.12
C TYR A 263 -23.75 -15.83 1.09
N ILE A 264 -23.16 -15.31 0.02
CA ILE A 264 -22.32 -16.03 -0.93
C ILE A 264 -20.89 -15.50 -0.75
N PHE A 265 -19.94 -16.39 -0.46
CA PHE A 265 -18.55 -16.01 -0.29
C PHE A 265 -17.75 -16.26 -1.57
N THR A 266 -16.89 -15.33 -1.93
CA THR A 266 -15.92 -15.47 -3.03
C THR A 266 -14.52 -15.32 -2.46
N PHE A 267 -13.67 -16.33 -2.65
CA PHE A 267 -12.25 -16.27 -2.37
C PHE A 267 -11.51 -16.05 -3.69
N LEU A 268 -10.88 -14.88 -3.82
CA LEU A 268 -10.15 -14.48 -5.02
C LEU A 268 -8.66 -14.44 -4.77
N GLY A 269 -7.91 -15.27 -5.44
CA GLY A 269 -6.45 -15.38 -5.39
C GLY A 269 -5.97 -16.81 -5.13
N LYS A 270 -4.66 -16.96 -5.05
CA LYS A 270 -4.03 -18.28 -4.88
C LYS A 270 -4.07 -18.74 -3.43
N THR A 271 -4.00 -20.08 -3.24
CA THR A 271 -3.83 -20.76 -1.95
C THR A 271 -5.07 -20.87 -1.06
N TRP A 272 -6.29 -20.58 -1.58
CA TRP A 272 -7.53 -20.65 -0.80
C TRP A 272 -8.21 -22.03 -0.79
N ARG A 273 -7.79 -23.00 -1.62
CA ARG A 273 -8.50 -24.27 -1.86
C ARG A 273 -8.87 -25.04 -0.58
N ASN A 274 -7.95 -25.12 0.38
CA ASN A 274 -8.22 -25.88 1.62
C ASN A 274 -9.32 -25.19 2.45
N ILE A 275 -9.25 -23.88 2.63
CA ILE A 275 -10.25 -23.09 3.34
C ILE A 275 -11.61 -23.18 2.66
N VAL A 276 -11.66 -23.07 1.35
CA VAL A 276 -12.88 -23.19 0.55
C VAL A 276 -13.51 -24.57 0.72
N SER A 277 -12.72 -25.65 0.62
CA SER A 277 -13.20 -27.02 0.83
C SER A 277 -13.76 -27.22 2.24
N GLU A 278 -13.07 -26.70 3.24
CA GLU A 278 -13.49 -26.79 4.64
C GLU A 278 -14.83 -26.07 4.88
N LEU A 279 -14.96 -24.80 4.46
CA LEU A 279 -16.20 -24.03 4.64
C LEU A 279 -17.39 -24.60 3.86
N LYS A 280 -17.17 -25.20 2.68
CA LYS A 280 -18.22 -25.90 1.91
C LYS A 280 -18.82 -27.07 2.70
N LEU A 281 -18.04 -27.79 3.50
CA LEU A 281 -18.55 -28.87 4.37
C LEU A 281 -19.55 -28.37 5.42
N TYR A 282 -19.48 -27.08 5.78
CA TYR A 282 -20.42 -26.41 6.69
C TYR A 282 -21.63 -25.81 5.98
N GLY A 283 -21.77 -26.05 4.67
CA GLY A 283 -22.93 -25.64 3.86
C GLY A 283 -22.88 -24.21 3.34
N PHE A 284 -21.72 -23.54 3.38
CA PHE A 284 -21.58 -22.23 2.76
C PHE A 284 -21.57 -22.31 1.24
N ASP A 285 -22.24 -21.35 0.60
CA ASP A 285 -22.19 -21.11 -0.86
C ASP A 285 -20.89 -20.33 -1.17
N ILE A 286 -19.92 -20.98 -1.85
CA ILE A 286 -18.57 -20.43 -2.02
C ILE A 286 -18.06 -20.58 -3.45
N ASN A 287 -17.61 -19.46 -4.00
CA ASN A 287 -16.82 -19.36 -5.23
C ASN A 287 -15.32 -19.32 -4.90
N ASN A 288 -14.51 -20.06 -5.67
CA ASN A 288 -13.06 -19.98 -5.61
C ASN A 288 -12.52 -19.54 -6.97
N ILE A 289 -11.84 -18.43 -7.04
CA ILE A 289 -11.31 -17.82 -8.27
C ILE A 289 -9.81 -17.61 -8.06
N ASP A 290 -8.98 -18.34 -8.78
CA ASP A 290 -7.52 -18.28 -8.63
C ASP A 290 -6.93 -16.96 -9.19
N TRP A 291 -7.55 -16.41 -10.26
CA TRP A 291 -7.08 -15.21 -10.94
C TRP A 291 -8.20 -14.54 -11.76
N VAL A 292 -8.10 -13.22 -11.90
CA VAL A 292 -8.93 -12.41 -12.81
C VAL A 292 -8.04 -11.42 -13.55
N ASP A 293 -8.36 -11.17 -14.81
CA ASP A 293 -7.64 -10.18 -15.61
C ASP A 293 -7.97 -8.74 -15.18
N GLU A 294 -9.24 -8.51 -14.79
CA GLU A 294 -9.74 -7.20 -14.39
C GLU A 294 -10.27 -7.25 -12.95
N TYR A 295 -9.41 -6.83 -12.02
CA TYR A 295 -9.71 -6.90 -10.58
C TYR A 295 -10.88 -5.99 -10.17
N ALA A 296 -10.93 -4.75 -10.69
CA ALA A 296 -12.00 -3.81 -10.38
C ALA A 296 -13.36 -4.30 -10.91
N GLY A 297 -13.39 -4.90 -12.11
CA GLY A 297 -14.58 -5.52 -12.67
C GLY A 297 -15.08 -6.72 -11.87
N GLU A 298 -14.19 -7.42 -11.16
CA GLU A 298 -14.62 -8.48 -10.23
C GLU A 298 -15.17 -7.89 -8.93
N LEU A 299 -14.52 -6.86 -8.37
CA LEU A 299 -14.98 -6.23 -7.13
C LEU A 299 -16.43 -5.73 -7.22
N VAL A 300 -16.79 -5.05 -8.31
CA VAL A 300 -18.15 -4.47 -8.45
C VAL A 300 -19.29 -5.50 -8.51
N LYS A 301 -18.98 -6.79 -8.66
CA LYS A 301 -19.96 -7.88 -8.56
C LYS A 301 -20.33 -8.25 -7.12
N HIS A 302 -19.63 -7.68 -6.13
CA HIS A 302 -19.77 -7.99 -4.70
C HIS A 302 -20.32 -6.81 -3.92
N ASP A 303 -20.85 -7.07 -2.74
CA ASP A 303 -21.47 -6.06 -1.85
C ASP A 303 -20.56 -5.70 -0.69
N ILE A 304 -19.82 -6.70 -0.19
CA ILE A 304 -18.98 -6.60 1.00
C ILE A 304 -17.59 -7.14 0.67
N GLN A 305 -16.56 -6.48 1.19
CA GLN A 305 -15.23 -7.07 1.24
C GLN A 305 -14.72 -7.20 2.67
N ILE A 306 -14.22 -8.38 3.02
CA ILE A 306 -13.57 -8.64 4.31
C ILE A 306 -12.06 -8.66 4.11
N PHE A 307 -11.36 -7.95 5.00
CA PHE A 307 -9.90 -7.82 5.01
C PHE A 307 -9.31 -8.42 6.29
N PRO A 308 -9.07 -9.75 6.34
CA PRO A 308 -8.47 -10.41 7.48
C PRO A 308 -6.95 -10.20 7.49
N ILE A 309 -6.53 -8.94 7.63
CA ILE A 309 -5.12 -8.53 7.58
C ILE A 309 -4.67 -8.24 9.01
N SER A 310 -3.86 -9.12 9.59
CA SER A 310 -3.33 -8.96 10.94
C SER A 310 -2.04 -8.14 11.00
N VAL A 311 -1.26 -8.14 9.91
CA VAL A 311 0.04 -7.47 9.83
C VAL A 311 0.23 -6.73 8.52
N GLY A 312 1.12 -5.73 8.53
CA GLY A 312 1.47 -4.92 7.37
C GLY A 312 1.88 -3.51 7.78
N SER A 313 2.32 -2.72 6.84
CA SER A 313 2.68 -1.29 6.94
C SER A 313 2.08 -0.55 5.74
N GLY A 314 2.22 0.75 5.66
CA GLY A 314 1.69 1.56 4.58
C GLY A 314 0.16 1.55 4.46
N THR A 315 -0.34 2.17 3.41
CA THR A 315 -1.78 2.20 3.09
C THR A 315 -2.18 0.99 2.23
N LYS A 316 -3.25 0.32 2.61
CA LYS A 316 -3.71 -0.89 1.91
C LYS A 316 -4.50 -0.54 0.64
N GLY A 317 -3.84 -0.58 -0.52
CA GLY A 317 -4.44 -0.26 -1.82
C GLY A 317 -5.73 -1.03 -2.12
N LYS A 318 -5.81 -2.33 -1.75
CA LYS A 318 -7.03 -3.13 -1.93
C LYS A 318 -8.23 -2.63 -1.13
N VAL A 319 -8.00 -2.00 0.02
CA VAL A 319 -9.08 -1.38 0.81
C VAL A 319 -9.57 -0.12 0.10
N LEU A 320 -8.64 0.68 -0.44
CA LEU A 320 -8.99 1.84 -1.26
C LEU A 320 -9.79 1.43 -2.49
N ASP A 321 -9.37 0.36 -3.19
CA ASP A 321 -10.09 -0.19 -4.35
C ASP A 321 -11.54 -0.58 -3.98
N ALA A 322 -11.71 -1.34 -2.89
CA ALA A 322 -13.04 -1.79 -2.47
C ALA A 322 -13.96 -0.63 -2.06
N LEU A 323 -13.44 0.29 -1.25
CA LEU A 323 -14.21 1.46 -0.82
C LEU A 323 -14.63 2.33 -2.01
N SER A 324 -13.72 2.61 -2.95
CA SER A 324 -14.01 3.44 -4.12
C SER A 324 -15.03 2.79 -5.07
N MET A 325 -15.08 1.46 -5.10
CA MET A 325 -16.09 0.69 -5.83
C MET A 325 -17.42 0.60 -5.06
N GLY A 326 -17.53 1.22 -3.88
CA GLY A 326 -18.73 1.21 -3.05
C GLY A 326 -19.03 -0.14 -2.40
N LEU A 327 -18.02 -0.97 -2.13
CA LEU A 327 -18.19 -2.15 -1.29
C LEU A 327 -18.20 -1.70 0.17
N LEU A 328 -19.06 -2.33 0.98
CA LEU A 328 -18.96 -2.17 2.42
C LEU A 328 -17.76 -2.97 2.92
N CYS A 329 -16.78 -2.28 3.49
CA CYS A 329 -15.54 -2.90 3.94
C CYS A 329 -15.60 -3.28 5.42
N ILE A 330 -15.20 -4.51 5.72
CA ILE A 330 -14.99 -5.03 7.08
C ILE A 330 -13.52 -5.39 7.21
N GLY A 331 -12.79 -4.78 8.14
CA GLY A 331 -11.35 -5.04 8.28
C GLY A 331 -10.83 -4.80 9.69
N SER A 332 -9.63 -5.30 9.94
CA SER A 332 -8.88 -4.99 11.16
C SER A 332 -8.49 -3.51 11.22
N ASN A 333 -8.04 -3.04 12.38
CA ASN A 333 -7.47 -1.71 12.49
C ASN A 333 -6.27 -1.54 11.53
N THR A 334 -5.42 -2.58 11.39
CA THR A 334 -4.29 -2.59 10.45
C THR A 334 -4.73 -2.51 8.98
N ALA A 335 -5.86 -3.13 8.63
CA ALA A 335 -6.39 -3.06 7.27
C ALA A 335 -6.89 -1.64 6.92
N MET A 336 -7.51 -0.96 7.88
CA MET A 336 -8.16 0.36 7.70
C MET A 336 -7.27 1.55 8.04
N GLU A 337 -6.06 1.32 8.56
CA GLU A 337 -5.15 2.40 8.92
C GLU A 337 -4.77 3.27 7.71
N ASN A 338 -4.49 4.56 7.96
CA ASN A 338 -4.09 5.55 6.94
C ASN A 338 -5.19 5.94 5.94
N ILE A 339 -6.39 5.37 6.06
CA ILE A 339 -7.55 5.67 5.21
C ILE A 339 -8.54 6.52 6.01
N TYR A 340 -9.13 7.54 5.38
CA TYR A 340 -10.02 8.48 6.05
C TYR A 340 -11.41 7.89 6.34
N VAL A 341 -11.45 6.72 6.98
CA VAL A 341 -12.67 5.99 7.33
C VAL A 341 -12.83 5.83 8.83
N ARG A 342 -14.06 5.59 9.28
CA ARG A 342 -14.40 5.35 10.68
C ARG A 342 -15.43 4.23 10.82
N HIS A 343 -15.22 3.39 11.83
CA HIS A 343 -16.16 2.34 12.23
C HIS A 343 -17.58 2.87 12.41
N GLY A 344 -18.54 2.17 11.82
CA GLY A 344 -19.97 2.51 11.90
C GLY A 344 -20.41 3.74 11.11
N HIS A 345 -19.48 4.43 10.43
CA HIS A 345 -19.77 5.55 9.54
C HIS A 345 -19.51 5.20 8.07
N SER A 346 -18.32 4.66 7.77
CA SER A 346 -17.82 4.45 6.41
C SER A 346 -17.18 3.07 6.21
N CYS A 347 -17.10 2.27 7.24
CA CYS A 347 -16.64 0.88 7.25
C CYS A 347 -17.03 0.20 8.56
N PHE A 348 -16.79 -1.11 8.67
CA PHE A 348 -16.76 -1.82 9.93
C PHE A 348 -15.29 -2.20 10.27
N GLN A 349 -14.85 -1.81 11.47
CA GLN A 349 -13.52 -2.16 11.98
C GLN A 349 -13.69 -3.14 13.14
N TYR A 350 -13.04 -4.30 13.06
CA TYR A 350 -13.00 -5.25 14.15
C TYR A 350 -11.70 -5.12 14.95
N LYS A 351 -11.79 -5.39 16.24
CA LYS A 351 -10.64 -5.60 17.13
C LYS A 351 -10.35 -7.09 17.29
N ASP A 352 -11.40 -7.89 17.27
CA ASP A 352 -11.36 -9.34 17.27
C ASP A 352 -12.20 -9.87 16.09
N VAL A 353 -11.71 -10.91 15.44
CA VAL A 353 -12.41 -11.56 14.31
C VAL A 353 -13.80 -12.08 14.71
N ASN A 354 -14.01 -12.38 16.01
CA ASN A 354 -15.32 -12.73 16.56
C ASN A 354 -16.39 -11.64 16.42
N ASP A 355 -16.03 -10.40 16.12
CA ASP A 355 -16.98 -9.31 15.86
C ASP A 355 -17.66 -9.45 14.48
N ILE A 356 -17.01 -10.12 13.51
CA ILE A 356 -17.44 -10.18 12.11
C ILE A 356 -18.85 -10.77 11.94
N PRO A 357 -19.25 -11.88 12.58
CA PRO A 357 -20.63 -12.38 12.47
C PRO A 357 -21.70 -11.38 12.94
N ALA A 358 -21.40 -10.60 13.98
CA ALA A 358 -22.31 -9.56 14.45
C ALA A 358 -22.45 -8.44 13.41
N PHE A 359 -21.35 -8.02 12.76
CA PHE A 359 -21.39 -7.05 11.67
C PHE A 359 -22.17 -7.57 10.47
N LEU A 360 -21.94 -8.81 10.05
CA LEU A 360 -22.67 -9.45 8.97
C LEU A 360 -24.18 -9.50 9.30
N ASN A 361 -24.56 -9.96 10.50
CA ASN A 361 -25.96 -9.96 10.91
C ASN A 361 -26.56 -8.54 10.94
N TYR A 362 -25.83 -7.52 11.41
CA TYR A 362 -26.27 -6.14 11.38
C TYR A 362 -26.52 -5.66 9.95
N ILE A 363 -25.57 -5.89 9.02
CA ILE A 363 -25.66 -5.51 7.61
C ILE A 363 -26.90 -6.13 6.96
N TYR A 364 -27.11 -7.42 7.16
CA TYR A 364 -28.25 -8.12 6.58
C TYR A 364 -29.59 -7.61 7.08
N ASN A 365 -29.70 -7.29 8.37
CA ASN A 365 -30.93 -6.83 8.99
C ASN A 365 -31.17 -5.32 8.80
N ASN A 366 -30.15 -4.52 8.45
CA ASN A 366 -30.22 -3.07 8.30
C ASN A 366 -29.67 -2.60 6.93
N LYS A 367 -30.20 -3.18 5.85
CA LYS A 367 -29.70 -2.99 4.48
C LYS A 367 -29.56 -1.53 4.06
N GLY A 368 -30.55 -0.68 4.36
CA GLY A 368 -30.48 0.76 4.05
C GLY A 368 -29.36 1.49 4.81
N LYS A 369 -29.11 1.14 6.09
CA LYS A 369 -27.95 1.69 6.81
C LYS A 369 -26.62 1.17 6.24
N ALA A 370 -26.56 -0.09 5.79
CA ALA A 370 -25.40 -0.65 5.15
C ALA A 370 -25.07 0.08 3.84
N GLU A 371 -26.08 0.43 3.03
CA GLU A 371 -25.94 1.26 1.83
C GLU A 371 -25.32 2.62 2.16
N ILE A 372 -25.82 3.30 3.17
CA ILE A 372 -25.27 4.61 3.63
C ILE A 372 -23.81 4.48 4.07
N ILE A 373 -23.47 3.44 4.82
CA ILE A 373 -22.08 3.21 5.28
C ILE A 373 -21.15 2.95 4.09
N ALA A 374 -21.59 2.14 3.10
CA ALA A 374 -20.82 1.86 1.90
C ALA A 374 -20.60 3.13 1.04
N GLU A 375 -21.66 3.93 0.85
CA GLU A 375 -21.58 5.20 0.12
C GLU A 375 -20.68 6.21 0.84
N ASN A 376 -20.78 6.31 2.16
CA ASN A 376 -19.85 7.13 2.93
C ASN A 376 -18.41 6.69 2.76
N GLY A 377 -18.13 5.36 2.77
CA GLY A 377 -16.80 4.83 2.52
C GLY A 377 -16.24 5.24 1.16
N ARG A 378 -17.07 5.12 0.12
CA ARG A 378 -16.74 5.56 -1.24
C ARG A 378 -16.42 7.05 -1.27
N ASN A 379 -17.29 7.88 -0.71
CA ASN A 379 -17.12 9.33 -0.72
C ASN A 379 -15.86 9.78 0.04
N GLN A 380 -15.50 9.11 1.14
CA GLN A 380 -14.26 9.39 1.86
C GLN A 380 -13.02 9.15 0.98
N VAL A 381 -12.97 8.02 0.25
CA VAL A 381 -11.85 7.72 -0.63
C VAL A 381 -11.78 8.70 -1.80
N LEU A 382 -12.93 8.96 -2.47
CA LEU A 382 -12.96 9.88 -3.61
C LEU A 382 -12.58 11.31 -3.24
N THR A 383 -12.83 11.72 -2.00
CA THR A 383 -12.48 13.06 -1.49
C THR A 383 -11.03 13.15 -1.06
N TRP A 384 -10.62 12.27 -0.13
CA TRP A 384 -9.34 12.44 0.58
C TRP A 384 -8.16 11.76 -0.11
N HIS A 385 -8.43 10.70 -0.89
CA HIS A 385 -7.44 9.99 -1.69
C HIS A 385 -7.47 10.38 -3.17
N ASN A 386 -8.12 11.50 -3.53
CA ASN A 386 -8.19 12.00 -4.89
C ASN A 386 -6.79 12.26 -5.45
N PRO A 387 -6.41 11.69 -6.61
CA PRO A 387 -5.04 11.80 -7.14
C PRO A 387 -4.58 13.24 -7.39
N LYS A 388 -5.46 14.10 -7.90
CA LYS A 388 -5.12 15.53 -8.14
C LYS A 388 -4.86 16.27 -6.82
N ARG A 389 -5.71 16.01 -5.81
CA ARG A 389 -5.54 16.59 -4.48
C ARG A 389 -4.23 16.12 -3.84
N VAL A 390 -3.98 14.81 -3.82
CA VAL A 390 -2.80 14.22 -3.20
C VAL A 390 -1.52 14.70 -3.90
N SER A 391 -1.50 14.67 -5.23
CA SER A 391 -0.37 15.14 -6.02
C SER A 391 -0.03 16.61 -5.73
N LYS A 392 -1.06 17.48 -5.71
CA LYS A 392 -0.88 18.90 -5.42
C LYS A 392 -0.32 19.10 -4.00
N LEU A 393 -0.93 18.48 -2.99
CA LEU A 393 -0.46 18.60 -1.60
C LEU A 393 0.98 18.12 -1.44
N PHE A 394 1.32 16.96 -2.01
CA PHE A 394 2.66 16.40 -1.93
C PHE A 394 3.69 17.31 -2.58
N LEU A 395 3.48 17.69 -3.84
CA LEU A 395 4.47 18.46 -4.60
C LEU A 395 4.60 19.89 -4.10
N GLU A 396 3.51 20.55 -3.71
CA GLU A 396 3.57 21.92 -3.19
C GLU A 396 4.18 21.97 -1.77
N ASP A 397 4.00 20.95 -0.93
CA ASP A 397 4.64 20.92 0.39
C ASP A 397 6.13 20.62 0.31
N ILE A 398 6.58 19.80 -0.64
CA ILE A 398 8.01 19.54 -0.83
C ILE A 398 8.74 20.67 -1.60
N ASP A 399 8.00 21.50 -2.29
CA ASP A 399 8.53 22.73 -2.92
C ASP A 399 8.50 23.88 -1.91
N GLU A 400 9.63 24.10 -1.25
CA GLU A 400 9.78 25.14 -0.20
C GLU A 400 9.40 26.54 -0.67
N SER A 401 9.45 26.81 -2.00
CA SER A 401 9.11 28.12 -2.55
C SER A 401 7.61 28.44 -2.51
N THR A 402 6.75 27.43 -2.34
CA THR A 402 5.29 27.64 -2.23
C THR A 402 4.87 28.18 -0.85
N GLY A 403 5.71 27.95 0.16
CA GLY A 403 5.40 28.25 1.56
C GLY A 403 4.33 27.34 2.18
N LEU A 404 3.81 26.36 1.45
CA LEU A 404 2.85 25.38 1.97
C LEU A 404 3.54 24.52 3.02
N LYS A 405 2.89 24.33 4.17
CA LYS A 405 3.28 23.37 5.21
C LYS A 405 2.13 22.44 5.47
N TYR A 406 2.19 21.25 4.90
CA TYR A 406 1.15 20.25 5.05
C TYR A 406 1.43 19.33 6.23
N ASP A 407 0.46 19.21 7.12
CA ASP A 407 0.45 18.28 8.24
C ASP A 407 -0.63 17.23 8.02
N GLY A 408 -0.27 16.16 7.33
CA GLY A 408 -1.19 15.07 6.98
C GLY A 408 -1.73 14.34 8.20
N TYR A 409 -0.96 14.23 9.28
CA TYR A 409 -1.42 13.62 10.53
C TYR A 409 -2.52 14.44 11.19
N LYS A 410 -2.34 15.76 11.27
CA LYS A 410 -3.34 16.68 11.83
C LYS A 410 -4.62 16.68 11.00
N GLU A 411 -4.49 16.71 9.67
CA GLU A 411 -5.64 16.61 8.76
C GLU A 411 -6.40 15.30 8.95
N TYR A 412 -5.70 14.18 8.92
CA TYR A 412 -6.30 12.85 9.11
C TYR A 412 -7.11 12.78 10.41
N ASN A 413 -6.49 13.15 11.53
CA ASN A 413 -7.16 13.13 12.83
C ASN A 413 -8.37 14.05 12.86
N LYS A 414 -8.28 15.26 12.31
CA LYS A 414 -9.41 16.21 12.24
C LYS A 414 -10.57 15.60 11.46
N VAL A 415 -10.31 15.01 10.30
CA VAL A 415 -11.34 14.42 9.44
C VAL A 415 -11.97 13.20 10.09
N VAL A 416 -11.17 12.22 10.51
CA VAL A 416 -11.69 10.96 11.07
C VAL A 416 -12.46 11.19 12.37
N ASN A 417 -11.99 12.12 13.22
CA ASN A 417 -12.70 12.44 14.47
C ASN A 417 -14.02 13.23 14.24
N ALA A 418 -14.14 13.94 13.12
CA ALA A 418 -15.38 14.63 12.77
C ALA A 418 -16.49 13.69 12.26
N LEU A 419 -16.13 12.48 11.79
CA LEU A 419 -17.11 11.48 11.33
C LEU A 419 -17.92 10.95 12.52
N LYS A 420 -19.24 10.87 12.38
CA LYS A 420 -20.15 10.35 13.41
C LYS A 420 -20.63 8.96 13.01
N SER A 421 -20.67 8.02 13.97
CA SER A 421 -21.25 6.71 13.74
C SER A 421 -22.73 6.80 13.39
N ILE A 422 -23.18 5.93 12.50
CA ILE A 422 -24.58 5.73 12.11
C ILE A 422 -25.22 4.61 12.95
N LEU A 423 -24.39 3.86 13.67
CA LEU A 423 -24.78 2.72 14.53
C LEU A 423 -25.52 3.20 15.77
#